data_23470368ba57be1e4b2832bc8353ce4c
#
_entry.id   23470368ba57be1e4b2832bc8353ce4c
#
_cell.length_a   1.000
_cell.length_b   1.000
_cell.length_c   1.000
_cell.angle_alpha   90.00
_cell.angle_beta   90.00
_cell.angle_gamma   90.00
#
_symmetry.space_group_name_H-M   'P 1'
#
loop_
_entity.id
_entity.type
_entity.pdbx_description
1 polymer ?
#
loop_
_entity_poly.entity_id
_entity_poly.type
_entity_poly.pdbx_seq_one_letter_code
_entity_poly.pdbx_strand_id
1 'polypeptide(L)'
;MEGTAFSIEEAGFDASLLPEGSRTPGTEAFHRAVTDYFQKSYASMGGQLSVVFAAGRIEVAWEATAPEAPAMASIGPLLQQRRFDEAWPLLETLLQLQPEHPEALYNLGVLASEEGKPEEARLLLRRAVVANAGDAHAQANAQVALALAAMRLGDKAEARQALESAIELEPQNSFALRSLGSLLVIAGAFAAGVARFRQALAVAPDDLITTFNLAQALLELDPDEHRDEADRRLLQVIEAQPYGELANKAKELRGSIAARDLRADQPEGLRQDAVSYCLQALQLFEGMDQQRFIAVLSEVAAVGQGGLQINEPGTARTLKNLPGTWGDLALACLIHVGMKRLTPDQDSGLGIEAEYQEAVRLQGL
;
A
#
# COMPACT_ATOMS: atom_id res chain seq x y z
N MET A 1 33.29 -22.90 13.27
CA MET A 1 32.01 -22.33 13.70
C MET A 1 32.04 -22.27 15.20
N GLU A 2 32.02 -21.08 15.77
CA GLU A 2 32.09 -20.86 17.21
C GLU A 2 30.70 -21.14 17.79
N GLY A 3 30.62 -22.17 18.62
CA GLY A 3 29.42 -22.45 19.42
C GLY A 3 29.24 -21.37 20.49
N THR A 4 28.02 -21.07 20.83
CA THR A 4 27.71 -20.13 21.93
C THR A 4 27.73 -20.90 23.24
N ALA A 5 28.60 -20.51 24.15
CA ALA A 5 28.67 -21.11 25.49
C ALA A 5 28.57 -20.01 26.56
N PHE A 6 27.78 -20.25 27.60
CA PHE A 6 27.72 -19.42 28.78
C PHE A 6 27.69 -20.27 30.03
N SER A 7 28.05 -19.66 31.15
CA SER A 7 28.12 -20.35 32.43
C SER A 7 27.38 -19.53 33.50
N ILE A 8 26.54 -20.19 34.29
CA ILE A 8 25.74 -19.59 35.39
C ILE A 8 26.08 -20.35 36.66
N GLU A 9 26.20 -19.68 37.81
CA GLU A 9 26.23 -20.36 39.09
C GLU A 9 24.89 -21.06 39.38
N GLU A 10 24.91 -22.29 39.88
CA GLU A 10 23.66 -23.02 40.20
C GLU A 10 22.77 -22.24 41.17
N ALA A 11 23.35 -21.53 42.12
CA ALA A 11 22.65 -20.66 43.08
C ALA A 11 22.07 -19.39 42.40
N GLY A 12 22.56 -18.98 41.24
CA GLY A 12 22.12 -17.84 40.45
C GLY A 12 21.04 -18.17 39.43
N PHE A 13 20.71 -19.43 39.24
CA PHE A 13 19.64 -19.83 38.34
C PHE A 13 18.26 -19.52 38.95
N ASP A 14 17.36 -18.93 38.19
CA ASP A 14 15.99 -18.67 38.65
C ASP A 14 15.19 -19.97 38.83
N ALA A 15 15.24 -20.52 40.03
CA ALA A 15 14.56 -21.77 40.37
C ALA A 15 13.02 -21.68 40.28
N SER A 16 12.43 -20.50 40.17
CA SER A 16 10.98 -20.34 39.95
C SER A 16 10.52 -20.90 38.59
N LEU A 17 11.41 -20.98 37.63
CA LEU A 17 11.20 -21.56 36.29
C LEU A 17 11.08 -23.09 36.29
N LEU A 18 11.43 -23.74 37.42
CA LEU A 18 11.43 -25.19 37.56
C LEU A 18 10.22 -25.69 38.37
N PRO A 19 9.79 -26.95 38.17
CA PRO A 19 8.76 -27.61 38.99
C PRO A 19 9.13 -27.58 40.51
N GLU A 20 8.12 -27.47 41.39
CA GLU A 20 8.32 -27.28 42.83
C GLU A 20 9.24 -28.29 43.52
N GLY A 21 9.23 -29.55 43.10
CA GLY A 21 10.08 -30.59 43.65
C GLY A 21 11.55 -30.59 43.15
N SER A 22 11.94 -29.66 42.29
CA SER A 22 13.26 -29.64 41.62
C SER A 22 14.03 -28.32 41.82
N ARG A 23 13.67 -27.51 42.81
CA ARG A 23 14.18 -26.14 42.96
C ARG A 23 15.45 -26.01 43.83
N THR A 24 15.96 -27.11 44.37
CA THR A 24 17.13 -27.08 45.27
C THR A 24 18.41 -27.26 44.46
N PRO A 25 19.30 -26.25 44.34
CA PRO A 25 20.56 -26.34 43.63
C PRO A 25 21.43 -27.49 44.14
N GLY A 26 22.22 -28.10 43.29
CA GLY A 26 23.11 -29.21 43.63
C GLY A 26 22.45 -30.57 43.74
N THR A 27 21.12 -30.67 43.56
CA THR A 27 20.39 -31.95 43.59
C THR A 27 20.22 -32.54 42.19
N GLU A 28 20.18 -33.85 42.08
CA GLU A 28 19.94 -34.51 40.80
C GLU A 28 18.58 -34.11 40.14
N ALA A 29 17.56 -33.84 40.98
CA ALA A 29 16.27 -33.35 40.51
C ALA A 29 16.37 -31.94 39.89
N PHE A 30 17.18 -31.09 40.50
CA PHE A 30 17.49 -29.75 39.97
C PHE A 30 18.24 -29.85 38.65
N HIS A 31 19.31 -30.61 38.57
CA HIS A 31 20.10 -30.78 37.34
C HIS A 31 19.27 -31.31 36.18
N ARG A 32 18.38 -32.29 36.45
CA ARG A 32 17.46 -32.81 35.44
C ARG A 32 16.46 -31.76 34.94
N ALA A 33 15.86 -31.04 35.87
CA ALA A 33 14.87 -30.02 35.52
C ALA A 33 15.47 -28.81 34.76
N VAL A 34 16.70 -28.39 35.11
CA VAL A 34 17.45 -27.38 34.38
C VAL A 34 17.81 -27.87 32.97
N THR A 35 18.25 -29.10 32.81
CA THR A 35 18.51 -29.69 31.52
C THR A 35 17.26 -29.71 30.63
N ASP A 36 16.13 -30.16 31.20
CA ASP A 36 14.84 -30.18 30.48
C ASP A 36 14.39 -28.75 30.10
N TYR A 37 14.61 -27.77 30.95
CA TYR A 37 14.30 -26.37 30.69
C TYR A 37 15.10 -25.87 29.48
N PHE A 38 16.39 -26.05 29.46
CA PHE A 38 17.23 -25.62 28.34
C PHE A 38 16.93 -26.41 27.09
N GLN A 39 16.69 -27.72 27.17
CA GLN A 39 16.29 -28.54 26.02
C GLN A 39 14.99 -28.04 25.38
N LYS A 40 13.99 -27.67 26.18
CA LYS A 40 12.74 -27.09 25.66
C LYS A 40 12.93 -25.70 25.08
N SER A 41 13.71 -24.87 25.76
CA SER A 41 13.99 -23.50 25.29
C SER A 41 14.73 -23.47 23.96
N TYR A 42 15.62 -24.45 23.71
CA TYR A 42 16.43 -24.53 22.49
C TYR A 42 15.89 -25.53 21.47
N ALA A 43 14.78 -26.24 21.75
CA ALA A 43 14.24 -27.30 20.90
C ALA A 43 13.91 -26.82 19.49
N SER A 44 13.47 -25.56 19.33
CA SER A 44 13.11 -24.98 18.04
C SER A 44 14.30 -24.50 17.20
N MET A 45 15.49 -24.43 17.80
CA MET A 45 16.65 -23.81 17.16
C MET A 45 17.50 -24.80 16.36
N GLY A 46 17.27 -26.11 16.51
CA GLY A 46 18.11 -27.17 15.94
C GLY A 46 19.55 -27.11 16.50
N GLY A 47 20.29 -28.18 16.32
CA GLY A 47 21.66 -28.24 16.85
C GLY A 47 21.79 -29.17 18.06
N GLN A 48 23.02 -29.25 18.59
CA GLN A 48 23.33 -30.02 19.80
C GLN A 48 23.46 -29.07 21.00
N LEU A 49 22.60 -29.27 21.98
CA LEU A 49 22.68 -28.59 23.26
C LEU A 49 23.43 -29.47 24.25
N SER A 50 24.47 -28.93 24.87
CA SER A 50 25.16 -29.54 26.01
C SER A 50 24.89 -28.73 27.26
N VAL A 51 24.41 -29.37 28.30
CA VAL A 51 24.23 -28.79 29.64
C VAL A 51 25.08 -29.62 30.61
N VAL A 52 26.12 -29.02 31.14
CA VAL A 52 27.11 -29.69 32.06
C VAL A 52 27.05 -28.99 33.42
N PHE A 53 27.04 -29.80 34.48
CA PHE A 53 27.10 -29.32 35.85
C PHE A 53 28.49 -29.65 36.43
N ALA A 54 29.26 -28.61 36.71
CA ALA A 54 30.63 -28.78 37.22
C ALA A 54 30.93 -27.67 38.25
N ALA A 55 31.49 -28.03 39.39
CA ALA A 55 31.96 -27.11 40.44
C ALA A 55 30.89 -26.06 40.88
N GLY A 56 29.62 -26.46 40.97
CA GLY A 56 28.52 -25.56 41.34
C GLY A 56 28.08 -24.58 40.25
N ARG A 57 28.46 -24.86 39.01
CA ARG A 57 28.12 -24.06 37.83
C ARG A 57 27.34 -24.90 36.81
N ILE A 58 26.45 -24.24 36.10
CA ILE A 58 25.75 -24.76 34.92
C ILE A 58 26.47 -24.22 33.69
N GLU A 59 27.08 -25.07 32.93
CA GLU A 59 27.67 -24.73 31.65
C GLU A 59 26.71 -25.16 30.54
N VAL A 60 26.25 -24.19 29.77
CA VAL A 60 25.36 -24.43 28.64
C VAL A 60 26.13 -24.10 27.36
N ALA A 61 26.27 -25.08 26.49
CA ALA A 61 26.85 -24.89 25.16
C ALA A 61 25.85 -25.39 24.11
N TRP A 62 25.64 -24.58 23.09
CA TRP A 62 24.85 -24.94 21.94
C TRP A 62 25.71 -24.87 20.68
N GLU A 63 25.70 -25.94 19.91
CA GLU A 63 26.42 -26.05 18.63
C GLU A 63 25.39 -26.37 17.54
N ALA A 64 25.36 -25.57 16.47
CA ALA A 64 24.55 -25.89 15.31
C ALA A 64 25.05 -27.17 14.63
N THR A 65 24.19 -28.18 14.47
CA THR A 65 24.58 -29.43 13.78
C THR A 65 24.64 -29.28 12.26
N ALA A 66 23.94 -28.28 11.73
CA ALA A 66 24.17 -27.79 10.36
C ALA A 66 24.14 -26.28 10.43
N PRO A 67 25.04 -25.55 9.75
CA PRO A 67 25.09 -24.10 9.82
C PRO A 67 23.73 -23.51 9.39
N GLU A 68 23.07 -22.83 10.29
CA GLU A 68 21.90 -21.94 10.08
C GLU A 68 20.58 -22.59 9.60
N ALA A 69 20.64 -23.63 8.79
CA ALA A 69 19.49 -24.27 8.15
C ALA A 69 18.39 -24.79 9.12
N PRO A 70 18.69 -25.41 10.29
CA PRO A 70 17.65 -25.92 11.17
C PRO A 70 16.80 -24.85 11.86
N ALA A 71 17.40 -23.75 12.25
CA ALA A 71 16.70 -22.65 12.93
C ALA A 71 15.76 -21.92 11.96
N MET A 72 16.25 -21.55 10.78
CA MET A 72 15.43 -20.92 9.75
C MET A 72 14.39 -21.89 9.14
N ALA A 73 14.66 -23.19 9.10
CA ALA A 73 13.69 -24.20 8.69
C ALA A 73 12.44 -24.24 9.58
N SER A 74 12.55 -23.88 10.85
CA SER A 74 11.38 -23.76 11.76
C SER A 74 10.68 -22.40 11.66
N ILE A 75 11.41 -21.33 11.39
CA ILE A 75 10.89 -19.95 11.31
C ILE A 75 10.26 -19.68 9.94
N GLY A 76 10.86 -20.16 8.85
CA GLY A 76 10.38 -19.91 7.49
C GLY A 76 8.91 -20.24 7.26
N PRO A 77 8.39 -21.42 7.68
CA PRO A 77 6.96 -21.74 7.59
C PRO A 77 6.05 -20.76 8.35
N LEU A 78 6.50 -20.24 9.51
CA LEU A 78 5.71 -19.27 10.28
C LEU A 78 5.60 -17.93 9.53
N LEU A 79 6.70 -17.47 8.92
CA LEU A 79 6.71 -16.27 8.09
C LEU A 79 5.80 -16.41 6.87
N GLN A 80 5.84 -17.57 6.18
CA GLN A 80 4.98 -17.87 5.04
C GLN A 80 3.49 -17.90 5.42
N GLN A 81 3.17 -18.43 6.61
CA GLN A 81 1.80 -18.47 7.14
C GLN A 81 1.36 -17.17 7.80
N ARG A 82 2.20 -16.12 7.78
CA ARG A 82 1.98 -14.83 8.44
C ARG A 82 1.73 -14.92 9.95
N ARG A 83 2.29 -15.94 10.60
CA ARG A 83 2.25 -16.14 12.06
C ARG A 83 3.39 -15.34 12.70
N PHE A 84 3.31 -14.02 12.57
CA PHE A 84 4.40 -13.12 12.93
C PHE A 84 4.66 -13.09 14.44
N ASP A 85 3.61 -13.17 15.25
CA ASP A 85 3.72 -13.23 16.72
C ASP A 85 4.56 -14.42 17.21
N GLU A 86 4.57 -15.53 16.45
CA GLU A 86 5.35 -16.72 16.77
C GLU A 86 6.74 -16.68 16.15
N ALA A 87 6.88 -16.07 14.96
CA ALA A 87 8.18 -15.94 14.28
C ALA A 87 9.10 -14.92 14.97
N TRP A 88 8.54 -13.83 15.49
CA TRP A 88 9.30 -12.73 16.11
C TRP A 88 10.22 -13.19 17.24
N PRO A 89 9.75 -13.84 18.33
CA PRO A 89 10.61 -14.26 19.42
C PRO A 89 11.67 -15.28 19.01
N LEU A 90 11.38 -16.09 17.98
CA LEU A 90 12.38 -17.04 17.44
C LEU A 90 13.50 -16.33 16.68
N LEU A 91 13.18 -15.31 15.90
CA LEU A 91 14.16 -14.45 15.22
C LEU A 91 15.01 -13.69 16.23
N GLU A 92 14.41 -13.11 17.27
CA GLU A 92 15.16 -12.45 18.34
C GLU A 92 16.11 -13.42 19.05
N THR A 93 15.64 -14.62 19.36
CA THR A 93 16.47 -15.64 19.99
C THR A 93 17.63 -16.05 19.08
N LEU A 94 17.37 -16.20 17.80
CA LEU A 94 18.42 -16.49 16.81
C LEU A 94 19.47 -15.37 16.77
N LEU A 95 19.04 -14.10 16.80
CA LEU A 95 19.96 -12.96 16.81
C LEU A 95 20.72 -12.79 18.14
N GLN A 96 20.20 -13.29 19.26
CA GLN A 96 20.95 -13.36 20.52
C GLN A 96 22.13 -14.33 20.43
N LEU A 97 21.95 -15.44 19.71
CA LEU A 97 22.98 -16.47 19.53
C LEU A 97 23.93 -16.15 18.36
N GLN A 98 23.39 -15.60 17.30
CA GLN A 98 24.09 -15.23 16.08
C GLN A 98 23.73 -13.79 15.69
N PRO A 99 24.38 -12.79 16.31
CA PRO A 99 23.99 -11.38 16.16
C PRO A 99 23.98 -10.88 14.71
N GLU A 100 24.83 -11.43 13.85
CA GLU A 100 24.95 -11.02 12.44
C GLU A 100 24.35 -12.06 11.47
N HIS A 101 23.34 -12.84 11.94
CA HIS A 101 22.66 -13.82 11.06
C HIS A 101 21.85 -13.08 9.96
N PRO A 102 22.23 -13.23 8.68
CA PRO A 102 21.72 -12.39 7.59
C PRO A 102 20.21 -12.46 7.43
N GLU A 103 19.64 -13.67 7.32
CA GLU A 103 18.21 -13.89 7.15
C GLU A 103 17.39 -13.44 8.36
N ALA A 104 17.89 -13.63 9.58
CA ALA A 104 17.19 -13.22 10.79
C ALA A 104 17.11 -11.70 10.89
N LEU A 105 18.22 -11.00 10.61
CA LEU A 105 18.25 -9.53 10.55
C LEU A 105 17.28 -8.98 9.51
N TYR A 106 17.27 -9.58 8.32
CA TYR A 106 16.37 -9.19 7.24
C TYR A 106 14.90 -9.39 7.63
N ASN A 107 14.54 -10.60 8.05
CA ASN A 107 13.15 -10.92 8.36
C ASN A 107 12.64 -10.12 9.56
N LEU A 108 13.41 -9.99 10.63
CA LEU A 108 13.02 -9.18 11.79
C LEU A 108 12.90 -7.70 11.42
N GLY A 109 13.78 -7.19 10.57
CA GLY A 109 13.70 -5.83 10.05
C GLY A 109 12.44 -5.59 9.20
N VAL A 110 12.04 -6.54 8.36
CA VAL A 110 10.80 -6.47 7.60
C VAL A 110 9.59 -6.49 8.53
N LEU A 111 9.56 -7.41 9.50
CA LEU A 111 8.48 -7.49 10.48
C LEU A 111 8.36 -6.20 11.31
N ALA A 112 9.48 -5.65 11.79
CA ALA A 112 9.49 -4.38 12.51
C ALA A 112 8.89 -3.24 11.67
N SER A 113 9.20 -3.23 10.36
CA SER A 113 8.61 -2.27 9.44
C SER A 113 7.09 -2.44 9.29
N GLU A 114 6.58 -3.68 9.23
CA GLU A 114 5.14 -3.98 9.13
C GLU A 114 4.40 -3.61 10.42
N GLU A 115 5.02 -3.81 11.58
CA GLU A 115 4.47 -3.41 12.88
C GLU A 115 4.52 -1.90 13.17
N GLY A 116 4.98 -1.09 12.22
CA GLY A 116 5.05 0.36 12.38
C GLY A 116 6.20 0.82 13.29
N LYS A 117 7.29 0.07 13.34
CA LYS A 117 8.54 0.38 14.06
C LYS A 117 9.69 0.68 13.06
N PRO A 118 9.56 1.75 12.23
CA PRO A 118 10.48 1.96 11.11
C PRO A 118 11.91 2.30 11.55
N GLU A 119 12.13 2.86 12.73
CA GLU A 119 13.47 3.10 13.27
C GLU A 119 14.20 1.80 13.61
N GLU A 120 13.51 0.86 14.25
CA GLU A 120 14.03 -0.46 14.55
C GLU A 120 14.30 -1.24 13.27
N ALA A 121 13.35 -1.23 12.33
CA ALA A 121 13.49 -1.82 11.02
C ALA A 121 14.75 -1.32 10.30
N ARG A 122 14.97 0.01 10.28
CA ARG A 122 16.15 0.62 9.66
C ARG A 122 17.46 0.11 10.27
N LEU A 123 17.54 0.00 11.58
CA LEU A 123 18.75 -0.49 12.25
C LEU A 123 19.03 -1.95 11.90
N LEU A 124 18.02 -2.81 11.95
CA LEU A 124 18.15 -4.23 11.60
C LEU A 124 18.50 -4.41 10.11
N LEU A 125 17.85 -3.67 9.22
CA LEU A 125 18.06 -3.79 7.77
C LEU A 125 19.44 -3.24 7.34
N ARG A 126 19.97 -2.21 7.97
CA ARG A 126 21.35 -1.78 7.74
C ARG A 126 22.36 -2.89 8.10
N ARG A 127 22.14 -3.59 9.21
CA ARG A 127 22.94 -4.74 9.58
C ARG A 127 22.76 -5.90 8.60
N ALA A 128 21.52 -6.17 8.15
CA ALA A 128 21.22 -7.17 7.15
C ALA A 128 21.96 -6.91 5.82
N VAL A 129 22.04 -5.66 5.37
CA VAL A 129 22.80 -5.26 4.17
C VAL A 129 24.28 -5.65 4.31
N VAL A 130 24.88 -5.39 5.47
CA VAL A 130 26.30 -5.73 5.72
C VAL A 130 26.50 -7.23 5.84
N ALA A 131 25.61 -7.92 6.56
CA ALA A 131 25.68 -9.37 6.76
C ALA A 131 25.51 -10.17 5.46
N ASN A 132 24.78 -9.62 4.47
CA ASN A 132 24.59 -10.23 3.15
C ASN A 132 25.63 -9.82 2.09
N ALA A 133 26.76 -9.21 2.46
CA ALA A 133 27.74 -8.69 1.50
C ALA A 133 28.32 -9.72 0.52
N GLY A 134 28.16 -11.03 0.79
CA GLY A 134 28.59 -12.12 -0.10
C GLY A 134 27.50 -12.65 -1.04
N ASP A 135 26.27 -12.22 -0.89
CA ASP A 135 25.11 -12.63 -1.70
C ASP A 135 24.43 -11.38 -2.27
N ALA A 136 24.66 -11.14 -3.57
CA ALA A 136 24.13 -9.93 -4.23
C ALA A 136 22.59 -9.88 -4.23
N HIS A 137 21.93 -11.03 -4.35
CA HIS A 137 20.47 -11.10 -4.34
C HIS A 137 19.90 -10.77 -2.94
N ALA A 138 20.42 -11.43 -1.90
CA ALA A 138 20.01 -11.19 -0.52
C ALA A 138 20.33 -9.74 -0.08
N GLN A 139 21.50 -9.23 -0.49
CA GLN A 139 21.89 -7.85 -0.23
C GLN A 139 20.99 -6.84 -0.93
N ALA A 140 20.61 -7.07 -2.21
CA ALA A 140 19.68 -6.22 -2.93
C ALA A 140 18.30 -6.20 -2.26
N ASN A 141 17.79 -7.34 -1.81
CA ASN A 141 16.53 -7.42 -1.07
C ASN A 141 16.60 -6.64 0.27
N ALA A 142 17.70 -6.74 1.00
CA ALA A 142 17.91 -5.98 2.23
C ALA A 142 17.96 -4.46 1.96
N GLN A 143 18.60 -4.04 0.87
CA GLN A 143 18.63 -2.63 0.44
C GLN A 143 17.22 -2.12 0.09
N VAL A 144 16.42 -2.90 -0.62
CA VAL A 144 15.04 -2.55 -0.92
C VAL A 144 14.20 -2.41 0.35
N ALA A 145 14.31 -3.35 1.29
CA ALA A 145 13.60 -3.27 2.57
C ALA A 145 14.05 -2.04 3.39
N LEU A 146 15.34 -1.74 3.41
CA LEU A 146 15.91 -0.55 4.05
C LEU A 146 15.32 0.74 3.43
N ALA A 147 15.21 0.79 2.11
CA ALA A 147 14.61 1.93 1.43
C ALA A 147 13.15 2.14 1.84
N LEU A 148 12.36 1.07 1.98
CA LEU A 148 10.97 1.16 2.45
C LEU A 148 10.88 1.67 3.90
N ALA A 149 11.77 1.22 4.78
CA ALA A 149 11.86 1.72 6.15
C ALA A 149 12.25 3.21 6.18
N ALA A 150 13.23 3.62 5.37
CA ALA A 150 13.64 5.01 5.23
C ALA A 150 12.52 5.90 4.67
N MET A 151 11.73 5.41 3.70
CA MET A 151 10.56 6.13 3.19
C MET A 151 9.51 6.36 4.27
N ARG A 152 9.24 5.39 5.12
CA ARG A 152 8.31 5.54 6.27
C ARG A 152 8.78 6.56 7.29
N LEU A 153 10.09 6.75 7.41
CA LEU A 153 10.73 7.77 8.24
C LEU A 153 10.80 9.15 7.56
N GLY A 154 10.43 9.24 6.28
CA GLY A 154 10.55 10.46 5.49
C GLY A 154 11.98 10.74 4.99
N ASP A 155 12.93 9.82 5.23
CA ASP A 155 14.31 9.95 4.75
C ASP A 155 14.41 9.52 3.28
N LYS A 156 14.02 10.45 2.40
CA LYS A 156 14.05 10.23 0.94
C LYS A 156 15.46 10.05 0.39
N ALA A 157 16.47 10.62 1.05
CA ALA A 157 17.86 10.52 0.60
C ALA A 157 18.40 9.10 0.82
N GLU A 158 18.24 8.55 2.02
CA GLU A 158 18.60 7.18 2.32
C GLU A 158 17.82 6.17 1.47
N ALA A 159 16.50 6.39 1.32
CA ALA A 159 15.66 5.53 0.49
C ALA A 159 16.17 5.47 -0.96
N ARG A 160 16.50 6.61 -1.54
CA ARG A 160 17.05 6.69 -2.90
C ARG A 160 18.38 5.97 -3.02
N GLN A 161 19.31 6.23 -2.10
CA GLN A 161 20.61 5.59 -2.09
C GLN A 161 20.51 4.06 -2.00
N ALA A 162 19.65 3.57 -1.11
CA ALA A 162 19.44 2.13 -0.93
C ALA A 162 18.84 1.49 -2.20
N LEU A 163 17.86 2.13 -2.87
CA LEU A 163 17.29 1.62 -4.12
C LEU A 163 18.29 1.65 -5.27
N GLU A 164 19.11 2.69 -5.38
CA GLU A 164 20.17 2.76 -6.37
C GLU A 164 21.19 1.63 -6.16
N SER A 165 21.62 1.38 -4.91
CA SER A 165 22.49 0.26 -4.56
C SER A 165 21.85 -1.11 -4.85
N ALA A 166 20.55 -1.28 -4.59
CA ALA A 166 19.85 -2.51 -4.94
C ALA A 166 19.85 -2.77 -6.45
N ILE A 167 19.68 -1.73 -7.27
CA ILE A 167 19.70 -1.83 -8.74
C ILE A 167 21.11 -2.07 -9.27
N GLU A 168 22.14 -1.53 -8.62
CA GLU A 168 23.55 -1.83 -8.97
C GLU A 168 23.89 -3.30 -8.73
N LEU A 169 23.40 -3.88 -7.62
CA LEU A 169 23.59 -5.29 -7.29
C LEU A 169 22.75 -6.20 -8.21
N GLU A 170 21.53 -5.82 -8.51
CA GLU A 170 20.58 -6.59 -9.29
C GLU A 170 19.82 -5.68 -10.27
N PRO A 171 20.37 -5.42 -11.46
CA PRO A 171 19.77 -4.51 -12.44
C PRO A 171 18.36 -4.89 -12.94
N GLN A 172 17.99 -6.16 -12.78
CA GLN A 172 16.68 -6.69 -13.14
C GLN A 172 15.74 -6.81 -11.92
N ASN A 173 16.01 -6.14 -10.81
CA ASN A 173 15.09 -6.11 -9.68
C ASN A 173 13.93 -5.16 -9.99
N SER A 174 12.83 -5.72 -10.51
CA SER A 174 11.63 -4.95 -10.90
C SER A 174 11.03 -4.16 -9.75
N PHE A 175 11.10 -4.71 -8.52
CA PHE A 175 10.58 -4.05 -7.33
C PHE A 175 11.42 -2.83 -6.95
N ALA A 176 12.75 -2.93 -6.99
CA ALA A 176 13.66 -1.81 -6.74
C ALA A 176 13.48 -0.70 -7.79
N LEU A 177 13.37 -1.09 -9.08
CA LEU A 177 13.12 -0.16 -10.19
C LEU A 177 11.78 0.58 -10.01
N ARG A 178 10.70 -0.13 -9.68
CA ARG A 178 9.40 0.45 -9.39
C ARG A 178 9.45 1.41 -8.20
N SER A 179 10.07 0.99 -7.11
CA SER A 179 10.17 1.80 -5.89
C SER A 179 10.96 3.08 -6.10
N LEU A 180 12.07 3.01 -6.86
CA LEU A 180 12.84 4.20 -7.25
C LEU A 180 12.02 5.10 -8.17
N GLY A 181 11.27 4.53 -9.12
CA GLY A 181 10.36 5.27 -9.99
C GLY A 181 9.34 6.07 -9.19
N SER A 182 8.69 5.42 -8.20
CA SER A 182 7.73 6.08 -7.31
C SER A 182 8.36 7.21 -6.49
N LEU A 183 9.56 6.98 -5.95
CA LEU A 183 10.29 7.99 -5.19
C LEU A 183 10.64 9.22 -6.05
N LEU A 184 11.06 8.99 -7.29
CA LEU A 184 11.38 10.06 -8.25
C LEU A 184 10.12 10.87 -8.63
N VAL A 185 8.97 10.23 -8.83
CA VAL A 185 7.70 10.90 -9.08
C VAL A 185 7.28 11.76 -7.89
N ILE A 186 7.37 11.23 -6.67
CA ILE A 186 7.12 12.01 -5.43
C ILE A 186 8.07 13.21 -5.29
N ALA A 187 9.26 13.13 -5.85
CA ALA A 187 10.23 14.23 -5.89
C ALA A 187 10.02 15.22 -7.07
N GLY A 188 8.98 15.00 -7.91
CA GLY A 188 8.70 15.83 -9.09
C GLY A 188 9.59 15.52 -10.31
N ALA A 189 10.44 14.50 -10.23
CA ALA A 189 11.31 14.06 -11.34
C ALA A 189 10.57 13.07 -12.27
N PHE A 190 9.46 13.52 -12.86
CA PHE A 190 8.51 12.67 -13.59
C PHE A 190 9.17 11.89 -14.74
N ALA A 191 9.97 12.54 -15.59
CA ALA A 191 10.65 11.88 -16.71
C ALA A 191 11.58 10.74 -16.23
N ALA A 192 12.33 10.94 -15.15
CA ALA A 192 13.17 9.91 -14.57
C ALA A 192 12.33 8.77 -13.97
N GLY A 193 11.22 9.10 -13.30
CA GLY A 193 10.26 8.12 -12.78
C GLY A 193 9.67 7.23 -13.88
N VAL A 194 9.19 7.83 -14.97
CA VAL A 194 8.70 7.14 -16.16
C VAL A 194 9.74 6.17 -16.73
N ALA A 195 11.01 6.62 -16.85
CA ALA A 195 12.09 5.76 -17.32
C ALA A 195 12.29 4.53 -16.43
N ARG A 196 12.22 4.67 -15.09
CA ARG A 196 12.35 3.55 -14.15
C ARG A 196 11.15 2.60 -14.19
N PHE A 197 9.93 3.12 -14.32
CA PHE A 197 8.74 2.28 -14.49
C PHE A 197 8.78 1.48 -15.79
N ARG A 198 9.24 2.07 -16.90
CA ARG A 198 9.43 1.35 -18.17
C ARG A 198 10.48 0.23 -18.03
N GLN A 199 11.57 0.47 -17.31
CA GLN A 199 12.57 -0.56 -17.00
C GLN A 199 11.95 -1.68 -16.14
N ALA A 200 11.18 -1.35 -15.12
CA ALA A 200 10.51 -2.34 -14.28
C ALA A 200 9.54 -3.22 -15.08
N LEU A 201 8.75 -2.63 -15.97
CA LEU A 201 7.84 -3.36 -16.86
C LEU A 201 8.54 -4.18 -17.93
N ALA A 202 9.76 -3.82 -18.34
CA ALA A 202 10.56 -4.66 -19.23
C ALA A 202 10.98 -5.97 -18.55
N VAL A 203 11.14 -5.96 -17.22
CA VAL A 203 11.45 -7.16 -16.42
C VAL A 203 10.18 -7.91 -15.99
N ALA A 204 9.15 -7.20 -15.58
CA ALA A 204 7.87 -7.75 -15.10
C ALA A 204 6.70 -7.10 -15.86
N PRO A 205 6.37 -7.56 -17.08
CA PRO A 205 5.35 -6.94 -17.93
C PRO A 205 3.94 -6.96 -17.34
N ASP A 206 3.65 -7.92 -16.48
CA ASP A 206 2.33 -8.13 -15.88
C ASP A 206 2.17 -7.41 -14.50
N ASP A 207 3.13 -6.60 -14.08
CA ASP A 207 3.02 -5.82 -12.84
C ASP A 207 2.03 -4.67 -13.01
N LEU A 208 0.79 -4.91 -12.61
CA LEU A 208 -0.32 -3.95 -12.71
C LEU A 208 -0.08 -2.69 -11.87
N ILE A 209 0.64 -2.80 -10.75
CA ILE A 209 0.97 -1.63 -9.90
C ILE A 209 1.92 -0.72 -10.66
N THR A 210 2.97 -1.27 -11.27
CA THR A 210 3.90 -0.49 -12.08
C THR A 210 3.22 0.10 -13.32
N THR A 211 2.31 -0.66 -13.94
CA THR A 211 1.51 -0.19 -15.09
C THR A 211 0.65 1.02 -14.72
N PHE A 212 -0.03 0.97 -13.58
CA PHE A 212 -0.81 2.10 -13.06
C PHE A 212 0.06 3.31 -12.72
N ASN A 213 1.17 3.09 -12.01
CA ASN A 213 2.09 4.15 -11.62
C ASN A 213 2.73 4.83 -12.86
N LEU A 214 3.03 4.05 -13.90
CA LEU A 214 3.52 4.59 -15.17
C LEU A 214 2.47 5.50 -15.81
N ALA A 215 1.20 5.06 -15.86
CA ALA A 215 0.13 5.88 -16.44
C ALA A 215 -0.04 7.20 -15.68
N GLN A 216 -0.03 7.16 -14.35
CA GLN A 216 -0.10 8.36 -13.52
C GLN A 216 1.10 9.29 -13.77
N ALA A 217 2.32 8.74 -13.79
CA ALA A 217 3.53 9.54 -14.01
C ALA A 217 3.61 10.17 -15.41
N LEU A 218 3.06 9.50 -16.43
CA LEU A 218 2.94 10.04 -17.79
C LEU A 218 2.02 11.26 -17.85
N LEU A 219 0.88 11.19 -17.14
CA LEU A 219 -0.06 12.32 -17.05
C LEU A 219 0.49 13.51 -16.27
N GLU A 220 1.34 13.25 -15.26
CA GLU A 220 2.02 14.31 -14.52
C GLU A 220 3.20 14.91 -15.32
N LEU A 221 3.82 14.14 -16.21
CA LEU A 221 4.92 14.59 -17.06
C LEU A 221 4.43 15.54 -18.16
N ASP A 222 3.52 15.08 -18.98
CA ASP A 222 2.82 15.85 -20.00
C ASP A 222 1.51 15.13 -20.37
N PRO A 223 0.37 15.62 -19.87
CA PRO A 223 -0.91 14.95 -20.08
C PRO A 223 -1.37 14.99 -21.54
N ASP A 224 -0.95 15.97 -22.35
CA ASP A 224 -1.39 16.09 -23.73
C ASP A 224 -0.55 15.17 -24.64
N GLU A 225 0.77 15.10 -24.42
CA GLU A 225 1.67 14.22 -25.17
C GLU A 225 1.45 12.73 -24.85
N HIS A 226 1.23 12.41 -23.56
CA HIS A 226 1.25 11.02 -23.07
C HIS A 226 -0.13 10.40 -22.82
N ARG A 227 -1.19 11.11 -23.13
CA ARG A 227 -2.57 10.74 -22.91
C ARG A 227 -2.93 9.34 -23.40
N ASP A 228 -2.66 9.07 -24.68
CA ASP A 228 -3.03 7.80 -25.29
C ASP A 228 -2.26 6.61 -24.72
N GLU A 229 -0.99 6.82 -24.31
CA GLU A 229 -0.24 5.78 -23.62
C GLU A 229 -0.83 5.54 -22.21
N ALA A 230 -1.10 6.60 -21.47
CA ALA A 230 -1.67 6.51 -20.15
C ALA A 230 -3.04 5.79 -20.15
N ASP A 231 -3.92 6.16 -21.08
CA ASP A 231 -5.25 5.54 -21.21
C ASP A 231 -5.15 4.04 -21.52
N ARG A 232 -4.29 3.65 -22.47
CA ARG A 232 -4.05 2.22 -22.77
C ARG A 232 -3.53 1.46 -21.54
N ARG A 233 -2.63 2.05 -20.73
CA ARG A 233 -2.10 1.43 -19.52
C ARG A 233 -3.18 1.27 -18.44
N LEU A 234 -4.02 2.29 -18.27
CA LEU A 234 -5.14 2.21 -17.31
C LEU A 234 -6.17 1.16 -17.76
N LEU A 235 -6.45 1.06 -19.06
CA LEU A 235 -7.34 0.04 -19.58
C LEU A 235 -6.78 -1.37 -19.33
N GLN A 236 -5.49 -1.58 -19.55
CA GLN A 236 -4.81 -2.85 -19.23
C GLN A 236 -5.02 -3.26 -17.74
N VAL A 237 -4.90 -2.30 -16.81
CA VAL A 237 -5.15 -2.57 -15.37
C VAL A 237 -6.61 -2.96 -15.13
N ILE A 238 -7.56 -2.26 -15.75
CA ILE A 238 -9.00 -2.52 -15.59
C ILE A 238 -9.38 -3.90 -16.13
N GLU A 239 -8.86 -4.26 -17.31
CA GLU A 239 -9.14 -5.55 -17.96
C GLU A 239 -8.56 -6.74 -17.17
N ALA A 240 -7.36 -6.57 -16.61
CA ALA A 240 -6.71 -7.64 -15.85
C ALA A 240 -7.42 -7.94 -14.51
N GLN A 241 -7.96 -6.94 -13.82
CA GLN A 241 -8.63 -7.08 -12.52
C GLN A 241 -9.86 -6.16 -12.39
N PRO A 242 -10.97 -6.42 -13.11
CA PRO A 242 -12.09 -5.46 -13.25
C PRO A 242 -12.74 -4.96 -11.96
N TYR A 243 -12.64 -5.72 -10.88
CA TYR A 243 -13.29 -5.47 -9.58
C TYR A 243 -12.29 -5.14 -8.46
N GLY A 244 -11.01 -5.00 -8.77
CA GLY A 244 -9.97 -4.68 -7.79
C GLY A 244 -9.94 -3.19 -7.42
N GLU A 245 -9.38 -2.86 -6.25
CA GLU A 245 -9.18 -1.47 -5.82
C GLU A 245 -8.33 -0.67 -6.83
N LEU A 246 -7.30 -1.29 -7.39
CA LEU A 246 -6.44 -0.68 -8.39
C LEU A 246 -7.21 -0.34 -9.68
N ALA A 247 -8.12 -1.22 -10.12
CA ALA A 247 -8.98 -0.97 -11.27
C ALA A 247 -9.96 0.18 -11.01
N ASN A 248 -10.48 0.32 -9.79
CA ASN A 248 -11.34 1.47 -9.46
C ASN A 248 -10.56 2.78 -9.55
N LYS A 249 -9.34 2.83 -9.00
CA LYS A 249 -8.43 3.99 -9.16
C LYS A 249 -8.12 4.27 -10.63
N ALA A 250 -7.91 3.23 -11.43
CA ALA A 250 -7.68 3.37 -12.87
C ALA A 250 -8.92 3.92 -13.61
N LYS A 251 -10.12 3.49 -13.25
CA LYS A 251 -11.38 4.02 -13.82
C LYS A 251 -11.57 5.49 -13.47
N GLU A 252 -11.31 5.87 -12.21
CA GLU A 252 -11.38 7.27 -11.77
C GLU A 252 -10.40 8.16 -12.55
N LEU A 253 -9.15 7.69 -12.71
CA LEU A 253 -8.14 8.44 -13.45
C LEU A 253 -8.49 8.55 -14.95
N ARG A 254 -9.01 7.49 -15.58
CA ARG A 254 -9.55 7.56 -16.95
C ARG A 254 -10.72 8.54 -17.06
N GLY A 255 -11.61 8.53 -16.09
CA GLY A 255 -12.72 9.48 -16.02
C GLY A 255 -12.23 10.94 -15.96
N SER A 256 -11.15 11.22 -15.24
CA SER A 256 -10.56 12.56 -15.17
C SER A 256 -9.93 13.00 -16.50
N ILE A 257 -9.29 12.07 -17.23
CA ILE A 257 -8.77 12.33 -18.58
C ILE A 257 -9.91 12.70 -19.52
N ALA A 258 -10.97 11.89 -19.57
CA ALA A 258 -12.14 12.14 -20.39
C ALA A 258 -12.81 13.49 -20.04
N ALA A 259 -12.99 13.80 -18.76
CA ALA A 259 -13.55 15.09 -18.33
C ALA A 259 -12.70 16.30 -18.74
N ARG A 260 -11.36 16.14 -18.79
CA ARG A 260 -10.44 17.20 -19.27
C ARG A 260 -10.64 17.44 -20.76
N ASP A 261 -10.78 16.38 -21.55
CA ASP A 261 -11.02 16.47 -23.00
C ASP A 261 -12.34 17.18 -23.31
N LEU A 262 -13.38 16.79 -22.59
CA LEU A 262 -14.68 17.40 -22.72
C LEU A 262 -14.64 18.92 -22.44
N ARG A 263 -13.71 19.37 -21.56
CA ARG A 263 -13.49 20.79 -21.28
C ARG A 263 -12.69 21.50 -22.38
N ALA A 264 -11.72 20.82 -22.99
CA ALA A 264 -10.89 21.40 -24.04
C ALA A 264 -11.67 21.65 -25.35
N ASP A 265 -12.66 20.81 -25.66
CA ASP A 265 -13.51 20.89 -26.85
C ASP A 265 -14.77 21.79 -26.66
N GLN A 266 -14.91 22.44 -25.49
CA GLN A 266 -16.12 23.24 -25.24
C GLN A 266 -16.13 24.58 -25.97
N PRO A 267 -17.28 25.02 -26.52
CA PRO A 267 -17.42 26.36 -27.10
C PRO A 267 -17.12 27.46 -26.07
N GLU A 268 -16.40 28.51 -26.49
CA GLU A 268 -16.12 29.69 -25.66
C GLU A 268 -17.46 30.29 -25.17
N GLY A 269 -17.56 30.52 -23.87
CA GLY A 269 -18.70 31.21 -23.24
C GLY A 269 -19.69 30.33 -22.46
N LEU A 270 -19.53 29.00 -22.45
CA LEU A 270 -20.36 28.11 -21.65
C LEU A 270 -19.90 28.05 -20.19
N ARG A 271 -20.85 28.01 -19.26
CA ARG A 271 -20.57 27.77 -17.82
C ARG A 271 -20.28 26.29 -17.61
N GLN A 272 -19.04 25.97 -17.35
CA GLN A 272 -18.55 24.58 -17.22
C GLN A 272 -19.19 23.79 -16.07
N ASP A 273 -19.44 24.46 -14.95
CA ASP A 273 -20.16 23.90 -13.83
C ASP A 273 -21.63 23.57 -14.19
N ALA A 274 -22.29 24.41 -14.98
CA ALA A 274 -23.62 24.13 -15.49
C ALA A 274 -23.64 22.94 -16.45
N VAL A 275 -22.68 22.81 -17.36
CA VAL A 275 -22.53 21.62 -18.23
C VAL A 275 -22.34 20.36 -17.36
N SER A 276 -21.50 20.42 -16.34
CA SER A 276 -21.26 19.31 -15.42
C SER A 276 -22.53 18.93 -14.65
N TYR A 277 -23.31 19.90 -14.17
CA TYR A 277 -24.58 19.65 -13.47
C TYR A 277 -25.65 19.09 -14.42
N CYS A 278 -25.69 19.53 -15.68
CA CYS A 278 -26.59 18.97 -16.69
C CYS A 278 -26.24 17.50 -16.99
N LEU A 279 -24.95 17.16 -17.12
CA LEU A 279 -24.51 15.77 -17.27
C LEU A 279 -24.92 14.90 -16.08
N GLN A 280 -24.71 15.37 -14.86
CA GLN A 280 -25.12 14.67 -13.65
C GLN A 280 -26.64 14.47 -13.60
N ALA A 281 -27.41 15.48 -14.00
CA ALA A 281 -28.87 15.41 -14.05
C ALA A 281 -29.36 14.41 -15.11
N LEU A 282 -28.75 14.38 -16.30
CA LEU A 282 -29.05 13.40 -17.34
C LEU A 282 -28.83 11.96 -16.83
N GLN A 283 -27.65 11.68 -16.27
CA GLN A 283 -27.33 10.37 -15.71
C GLN A 283 -28.27 9.98 -14.56
N LEU A 284 -28.58 10.94 -13.68
CA LEU A 284 -29.45 10.73 -12.54
C LEU A 284 -30.87 10.33 -12.98
N PHE A 285 -31.42 11.05 -13.96
CA PHE A 285 -32.80 10.81 -14.44
C PHE A 285 -32.86 9.57 -15.35
N GLU A 286 -31.82 9.20 -16.06
CA GLU A 286 -31.79 7.98 -16.89
C GLU A 286 -32.05 6.72 -16.06
N GLY A 287 -31.47 6.63 -14.87
CA GLY A 287 -31.62 5.49 -13.96
C GLY A 287 -32.88 5.52 -13.07
N MET A 288 -33.76 6.54 -13.20
CA MET A 288 -34.94 6.67 -12.34
C MET A 288 -36.21 6.09 -12.98
N ASP A 289 -36.99 5.37 -12.16
CA ASP A 289 -38.37 5.04 -12.51
C ASP A 289 -39.25 6.31 -12.57
N GLN A 290 -40.37 6.21 -13.29
CA GLN A 290 -41.23 7.35 -13.56
C GLN A 290 -41.81 8.01 -12.29
N GLN A 291 -42.14 7.22 -11.26
CA GLN A 291 -42.74 7.75 -10.03
C GLN A 291 -41.72 8.58 -9.25
N ARG A 292 -40.48 8.06 -9.11
CA ARG A 292 -39.38 8.74 -8.43
C ARG A 292 -38.93 9.98 -9.21
N PHE A 293 -38.89 9.90 -10.54
CA PHE A 293 -38.54 11.03 -11.40
C PHE A 293 -39.52 12.20 -11.20
N ILE A 294 -40.86 11.94 -11.22
CA ILE A 294 -41.86 12.95 -10.99
C ILE A 294 -41.77 13.55 -9.58
N ALA A 295 -41.51 12.71 -8.56
CA ALA A 295 -41.35 13.19 -7.18
C ALA A 295 -40.16 14.15 -7.03
N VAL A 296 -39.02 13.79 -7.61
CA VAL A 296 -37.80 14.64 -7.61
C VAL A 296 -38.05 15.94 -8.37
N LEU A 297 -38.61 15.87 -9.59
CA LEU A 297 -38.80 17.03 -10.42
C LEU A 297 -39.83 18.00 -9.78
N SER A 298 -40.91 17.49 -9.17
CA SER A 298 -41.89 18.31 -8.46
C SER A 298 -41.28 19.02 -7.25
N GLU A 299 -40.43 18.35 -6.49
CA GLU A 299 -39.74 18.93 -5.35
C GLU A 299 -38.76 20.03 -5.79
N VAL A 300 -37.92 19.76 -6.80
CA VAL A 300 -36.96 20.72 -7.33
C VAL A 300 -37.67 21.94 -7.94
N ALA A 301 -38.76 21.72 -8.68
CA ALA A 301 -39.56 22.80 -9.24
C ALA A 301 -40.21 23.68 -8.15
N ALA A 302 -40.70 23.07 -7.08
CA ALA A 302 -41.24 23.81 -5.94
C ALA A 302 -40.18 24.69 -5.24
N VAL A 303 -38.98 24.18 -5.11
CA VAL A 303 -37.83 24.95 -4.60
C VAL A 303 -37.49 26.09 -5.56
N GLY A 304 -37.54 25.85 -6.86
CA GLY A 304 -37.23 26.81 -7.91
C GLY A 304 -38.21 27.99 -7.97
N GLN A 305 -39.48 27.80 -7.55
CA GLN A 305 -40.46 28.86 -7.49
C GLN A 305 -40.09 30.02 -6.53
N GLY A 306 -39.20 29.76 -5.57
CA GLY A 306 -38.67 30.80 -4.67
C GLY A 306 -37.59 31.71 -5.29
N GLY A 307 -37.29 31.52 -6.58
CA GLY A 307 -36.20 32.19 -7.30
C GLY A 307 -34.87 31.52 -7.08
N LEU A 308 -34.15 31.20 -8.18
CA LEU A 308 -32.81 30.61 -8.17
C LEU A 308 -31.78 31.67 -8.59
N GLN A 309 -30.73 31.84 -7.80
CA GLN A 309 -29.60 32.75 -8.11
C GLN A 309 -28.52 32.00 -8.85
N ILE A 310 -28.71 31.77 -10.16
CA ILE A 310 -27.83 30.90 -10.96
C ILE A 310 -26.48 31.52 -11.34
N ASN A 311 -26.28 32.83 -11.14
CA ASN A 311 -25.05 33.56 -11.46
C ASN A 311 -24.24 33.96 -10.22
N GLU A 312 -24.68 33.60 -9.02
CA GLU A 312 -24.02 33.87 -7.75
C GLU A 312 -23.89 32.58 -6.95
N PRO A 313 -22.93 32.48 -6.01
CA PRO A 313 -22.88 31.32 -5.11
C PRO A 313 -24.13 31.31 -4.24
N GLY A 314 -25.13 30.57 -4.71
CA GLY A 314 -26.45 30.45 -4.06
C GLY A 314 -26.42 29.60 -2.80
N THR A 315 -27.51 29.63 -2.06
CA THR A 315 -27.67 28.88 -0.82
C THR A 315 -27.82 27.38 -1.12
N ALA A 316 -26.96 26.55 -0.51
CA ALA A 316 -27.10 25.10 -0.62
C ALA A 316 -28.38 24.61 0.09
N ARG A 317 -29.15 23.77 -0.59
CA ARG A 317 -30.45 23.26 -0.11
C ARG A 317 -30.46 21.73 -0.11
N THR A 318 -31.15 21.14 0.87
CA THR A 318 -31.35 19.70 0.97
C THR A 318 -32.70 19.32 0.43
N LEU A 319 -32.76 18.27 -0.39
CA LEU A 319 -33.99 17.72 -0.97
C LEU A 319 -34.36 16.41 -0.27
N LYS A 320 -35.65 16.11 -0.16
CA LYS A 320 -36.16 14.86 0.46
C LYS A 320 -35.92 13.64 -0.43
N ASN A 321 -36.05 13.84 -1.75
CA ASN A 321 -36.02 12.77 -2.74
C ASN A 321 -34.62 12.58 -3.39
N LEU A 322 -33.67 13.48 -3.09
CA LEU A 322 -32.28 13.39 -3.56
C LEU A 322 -31.29 13.54 -2.39
N PRO A 323 -30.27 12.70 -2.29
CA PRO A 323 -29.24 12.83 -1.27
C PRO A 323 -28.34 14.04 -1.53
N GLY A 324 -27.79 14.62 -0.45
CA GLY A 324 -26.82 15.71 -0.53
C GLY A 324 -27.43 17.11 -0.49
N THR A 325 -26.57 18.12 -0.68
CA THR A 325 -26.92 19.54 -0.75
C THR A 325 -26.73 20.06 -2.17
N TRP A 326 -27.67 20.85 -2.65
CA TRP A 326 -27.73 21.32 -4.02
C TRP A 326 -27.76 22.86 -4.07
N GLY A 327 -26.80 23.45 -4.78
CA GLY A 327 -26.79 24.88 -5.05
C GLY A 327 -27.80 25.29 -6.13
N ASP A 328 -28.09 26.57 -6.23
CA ASP A 328 -29.14 27.10 -7.14
C ASP A 328 -28.87 26.78 -8.62
N LEU A 329 -27.61 26.82 -9.07
CA LEU A 329 -27.24 26.44 -10.45
C LEU A 329 -27.50 24.95 -10.71
N ALA A 330 -27.15 24.07 -9.79
CA ALA A 330 -27.38 22.63 -9.91
C ALA A 330 -28.89 22.30 -9.91
N LEU A 331 -29.69 23.01 -9.10
CA LEU A 331 -31.14 22.89 -9.09
C LEU A 331 -31.77 23.38 -10.41
N ALA A 332 -31.26 24.48 -10.98
CA ALA A 332 -31.68 24.97 -12.28
C ALA A 332 -31.41 23.94 -13.39
N CYS A 333 -30.23 23.30 -13.37
CA CYS A 333 -29.91 22.23 -14.31
C CYS A 333 -30.82 21.01 -14.15
N LEU A 334 -31.15 20.60 -12.91
CA LEU A 334 -32.10 19.52 -12.66
C LEU A 334 -33.49 19.85 -13.21
N ILE A 335 -33.99 21.10 -13.01
CA ILE A 335 -35.26 21.54 -13.55
C ILE A 335 -35.27 21.49 -15.08
N HIS A 336 -34.23 22.06 -15.69
CA HIS A 336 -34.14 22.13 -17.15
C HIS A 336 -34.06 20.73 -17.78
N VAL A 337 -33.16 19.87 -17.32
CA VAL A 337 -33.04 18.49 -17.81
C VAL A 337 -34.33 17.69 -17.57
N GLY A 338 -34.97 17.85 -16.41
CA GLY A 338 -36.23 17.21 -16.11
C GLY A 338 -37.37 17.68 -17.02
N MET A 339 -37.43 18.98 -17.33
CA MET A 339 -38.42 19.56 -18.29
C MET A 339 -38.15 19.02 -19.71
N LYS A 340 -36.91 19.00 -20.16
CA LYS A 340 -36.55 18.45 -21.47
C LYS A 340 -36.93 16.98 -21.64
N ARG A 341 -36.90 16.19 -20.57
CA ARG A 341 -37.37 14.80 -20.58
C ARG A 341 -38.91 14.70 -20.74
N LEU A 342 -39.66 15.63 -20.19
CA LEU A 342 -41.13 15.67 -20.34
C LEU A 342 -41.58 16.34 -21.63
N THR A 343 -40.95 17.44 -22.00
CA THR A 343 -41.28 18.30 -23.12
C THR A 343 -40.01 18.71 -23.86
N PRO A 344 -39.50 17.86 -24.77
CA PRO A 344 -38.18 18.05 -25.41
C PRO A 344 -38.00 19.39 -26.13
N ASP A 345 -39.07 19.91 -26.73
CA ASP A 345 -39.04 21.12 -27.52
C ASP A 345 -39.21 22.43 -26.70
N GLN A 346 -39.45 22.30 -25.37
CA GLN A 346 -39.68 23.47 -24.54
C GLN A 346 -38.43 23.88 -23.77
N ASP A 347 -38.07 25.16 -23.86
CA ASP A 347 -37.02 25.75 -23.00
C ASP A 347 -37.59 26.06 -21.60
N SER A 348 -36.77 25.81 -20.56
CA SER A 348 -37.15 26.16 -19.19
C SER A 348 -37.13 27.66 -18.88
N GLY A 349 -36.52 28.47 -19.76
CA GLY A 349 -36.32 29.91 -19.53
C GLY A 349 -35.25 30.24 -18.49
N LEU A 350 -34.49 29.24 -18.03
CA LEU A 350 -33.43 29.40 -17.00
C LEU A 350 -32.07 29.79 -17.60
N GLY A 351 -31.97 29.98 -18.92
CA GLY A 351 -30.75 30.41 -19.60
C GLY A 351 -29.62 29.40 -19.51
N ILE A 352 -29.91 28.11 -19.57
CA ILE A 352 -28.96 26.98 -19.54
C ILE A 352 -29.15 26.00 -20.69
N GLU A 353 -29.86 26.39 -21.73
CA GLU A 353 -30.11 25.57 -22.92
C GLU A 353 -28.80 25.19 -23.63
N ALA A 354 -27.87 26.13 -23.75
CA ALA A 354 -26.60 25.89 -24.44
C ALA A 354 -25.76 24.88 -23.68
N GLU A 355 -25.70 24.98 -22.37
CA GLU A 355 -24.98 24.03 -21.49
C GLU A 355 -25.65 22.65 -21.48
N TYR A 356 -26.97 22.60 -21.57
CA TYR A 356 -27.71 21.35 -21.70
C TYR A 356 -27.41 20.66 -23.05
N GLN A 357 -27.44 21.40 -24.16
CA GLN A 357 -27.11 20.84 -25.48
C GLN A 357 -25.70 20.30 -25.53
N GLU A 358 -24.77 20.99 -24.91
CA GLU A 358 -23.40 20.50 -24.78
C GLU A 358 -23.34 19.23 -23.90
N ALA A 359 -24.05 19.18 -22.79
CA ALA A 359 -24.12 17.99 -21.96
C ALA A 359 -24.70 16.78 -22.70
N VAL A 360 -25.75 16.96 -23.51
CA VAL A 360 -26.33 15.93 -24.39
C VAL A 360 -25.31 15.44 -25.41
N ARG A 361 -24.59 16.36 -26.07
CA ARG A 361 -23.51 16.03 -27.02
C ARG A 361 -22.44 15.18 -26.36
N LEU A 362 -22.05 15.53 -25.13
CA LEU A 362 -21.01 14.85 -24.35
C LEU A 362 -21.46 13.47 -23.83
N GLN A 363 -22.75 13.27 -23.60
CA GLN A 363 -23.28 11.97 -23.22
C GLN A 363 -23.45 11.01 -24.41
N GLY A 364 -23.32 11.52 -25.65
CA GLY A 364 -23.46 10.73 -26.86
C GLY A 364 -24.89 10.39 -27.24
N LEU A 365 -25.83 11.20 -26.78
CA LEU A 365 -27.28 11.10 -27.03
C LEU A 365 -27.73 11.96 -28.22
#